data_fb51836b10bc6826741edafcb6234c60
#
_entry.id   fb51836b10bc6826741edafcb6234c60
#
_cell.length_a   1.000
_cell.length_b   1.000
_cell.length_c   1.000
_cell.angle_alpha   90.00
_cell.angle_beta   90.00
_cell.angle_gamma   90.00
#
_symmetry.space_group_name_H-M   'P 1'
#
loop_
_entity.id
_entity.type
_entity.pdbx_description
1 polymer ?
#
loop_
_entity_poly.entity_id
_entity_poly.type
_entity_poly.pdbx_seq_one_letter_code
_entity_poly.pdbx_strand_id
1 'polypeptide(L)'
;MRTGIIAKKLGMTRFFREDGSNVPVTLIGVEKNYVTRVREISQKNLKQVQIASGNIKVKKITKPIRNYFSKLKIEPKKKILEFKVANDQNINLGDTLDVNFFKVGQYVDVIGKSNGKGFAGSMKRHNFGGLRATHGVSVSHRSHGSTGQCQDPGRTFKGKKMAGHMGHNKVTMHNLEVVEINNEDGLILIKGSVPGSKGTLLVIRDAIKPKSLLVKIKKEEITEDSSKKEKKADAKEPTQEKPNDQKPKEDKK
;
A
#
# COMPACT_ATOMS: atom_id res chain seq x y z
N MET A 1 0.14 -13.14 -2.68
CA MET A 1 -0.28 -11.73 -2.93
C MET A 1 -1.67 -11.54 -2.34
N ARG A 2 -1.84 -10.64 -1.35
CA ARG A 2 -3.14 -10.36 -0.72
C ARG A 2 -3.96 -9.38 -1.56
N THR A 3 -5.24 -9.23 -1.24
CA THR A 3 -6.09 -8.21 -1.88
C THR A 3 -5.64 -6.80 -1.51
N GLY A 4 -6.10 -5.79 -2.25
CA GLY A 4 -5.95 -4.38 -1.86
C GLY A 4 -7.21 -3.86 -1.18
N ILE A 5 -7.12 -2.68 -0.59
CA ILE A 5 -8.24 -1.96 0.04
C ILE A 5 -8.46 -0.62 -0.67
N ILE A 6 -9.72 -0.23 -0.77
CA ILE A 6 -10.13 1.09 -1.26
C ILE A 6 -10.26 2.03 -0.07
N ALA A 7 -9.58 3.17 -0.13
CA ALA A 7 -9.53 4.14 0.94
C ALA A 7 -9.66 5.57 0.42
N LYS A 8 -9.76 6.55 1.30
CA LYS A 8 -9.94 7.97 0.96
C LYS A 8 -8.86 8.81 1.65
N LYS A 9 -8.19 9.66 0.89
CA LYS A 9 -7.22 10.62 1.45
C LYS A 9 -7.94 11.68 2.26
N LEU A 10 -7.61 11.82 3.54
CA LEU A 10 -8.17 12.84 4.42
C LEU A 10 -7.28 14.09 4.46
N GLY A 11 -5.97 13.91 4.55
CA GLY A 11 -5.04 15.01 4.60
C GLY A 11 -3.61 14.57 4.88
N MET A 12 -2.78 15.51 5.27
CA MET A 12 -1.42 15.24 5.77
C MET A 12 -1.24 15.92 7.11
N THR A 13 -0.47 15.27 7.97
CA THR A 13 -0.07 15.76 9.28
C THR A 13 1.34 15.28 9.61
N ARG A 14 1.79 15.53 10.81
CA ARG A 14 3.04 15.02 11.36
C ARG A 14 2.73 14.11 12.54
N PHE A 15 3.54 13.09 12.68
CA PHE A 15 3.49 12.12 13.77
C PHE A 15 4.82 12.19 14.52
N PHE A 16 4.76 12.28 15.83
CA PHE A 16 5.95 12.27 16.68
C PHE A 16 6.13 10.87 17.23
N ARG A 17 7.27 10.26 16.97
CA ARG A 17 7.66 8.99 17.56
C ARG A 17 8.16 9.19 18.99
N GLU A 18 8.22 8.13 19.75
CA GLU A 18 8.79 8.12 21.12
C GLU A 18 10.24 8.63 21.15
N ASP A 19 10.99 8.37 20.08
CA ASP A 19 12.37 8.88 19.88
C ASP A 19 12.46 10.41 19.70
N GLY A 20 11.33 11.14 19.77
CA GLY A 20 11.25 12.57 19.46
C GLY A 20 11.33 12.90 17.97
N SER A 21 11.49 11.92 17.09
CA SER A 21 11.58 12.16 15.64
C SER A 21 10.21 12.55 15.05
N ASN A 22 10.22 13.62 14.21
CA ASN A 22 9.06 14.11 13.50
C ASN A 22 8.93 13.41 12.14
N VAL A 23 7.86 12.68 11.93
CA VAL A 23 7.59 11.93 10.70
C VAL A 23 6.40 12.54 9.96
N PRO A 24 6.57 13.03 8.70
CA PRO A 24 5.44 13.48 7.91
C PRO A 24 4.57 12.27 7.52
N VAL A 25 3.27 12.34 7.80
CA VAL A 25 2.32 11.26 7.51
C VAL A 25 1.11 11.76 6.73
N THR A 26 0.58 10.89 5.89
CA THR A 26 -0.72 11.09 5.24
C THR A 26 -1.78 10.29 5.98
N LEU A 27 -2.87 10.96 6.37
CA LEU A 27 -4.07 10.36 6.96
C LEU A 27 -4.95 9.78 5.85
N ILE A 28 -5.26 8.51 5.97
CA ILE A 28 -6.11 7.80 5.03
C ILE A 28 -7.26 7.14 5.80
N GLY A 29 -8.49 7.51 5.45
CA GLY A 29 -9.70 6.88 5.99
C GLY A 29 -10.08 5.65 5.16
N VAL A 30 -10.30 4.56 5.84
CA VAL A 30 -10.77 3.31 5.25
C VAL A 30 -12.22 3.12 5.68
N GLU A 31 -13.13 3.21 4.71
CA GLU A 31 -14.52 2.81 4.91
C GLU A 31 -14.62 1.29 4.77
N LYS A 32 -15.69 0.67 5.28
CA LYS A 32 -15.92 -0.77 5.12
C LYS A 32 -15.87 -1.17 3.64
N ASN A 33 -15.00 -2.09 3.32
CA ASN A 33 -14.81 -2.65 1.98
C ASN A 33 -15.48 -4.03 1.93
N TYR A 34 -16.47 -4.19 1.05
CA TYR A 34 -17.24 -5.42 0.90
C TYR A 34 -16.75 -6.24 -0.27
N VAL A 35 -16.56 -7.52 -0.08
CA VAL A 35 -16.27 -8.48 -1.14
C VAL A 35 -17.56 -8.80 -1.88
N THR A 36 -17.67 -8.36 -3.13
CA THR A 36 -18.89 -8.50 -3.93
C THR A 36 -18.85 -9.65 -4.91
N ARG A 37 -17.68 -10.15 -5.25
CA ARG A 37 -17.50 -11.29 -6.15
C ARG A 37 -16.15 -11.94 -5.95
N VAL A 38 -16.12 -13.26 -5.98
CA VAL A 38 -14.91 -14.07 -6.03
C VAL A 38 -15.00 -14.96 -7.26
N ARG A 39 -13.95 -14.98 -8.09
CA ARG A 39 -13.83 -15.80 -9.28
C ARG A 39 -12.47 -16.48 -9.30
N GLU A 40 -12.44 -17.77 -9.51
CA GLU A 40 -11.20 -18.52 -9.68
C GLU A 40 -10.70 -18.41 -11.12
N ILE A 41 -9.40 -18.24 -11.28
CA ILE A 41 -8.73 -18.21 -12.58
C ILE A 41 -7.92 -19.50 -12.70
N SER A 42 -8.50 -20.48 -13.39
CA SER A 42 -7.98 -21.86 -13.49
C SER A 42 -6.53 -21.98 -13.98
N GLN A 43 -6.07 -21.03 -14.79
CA GLN A 43 -4.73 -21.10 -15.43
C GLN A 43 -3.56 -20.65 -14.55
N LYS A 44 -3.77 -20.02 -13.38
CA LYS A 44 -2.68 -19.33 -12.64
C LYS A 44 -2.71 -19.52 -11.12
N ASN A 45 -3.50 -20.44 -10.57
CA ASN A 45 -3.70 -20.56 -9.12
C ASN A 45 -3.96 -19.20 -8.43
N LEU A 46 -4.76 -18.34 -9.08
CA LEU A 46 -5.11 -17.02 -8.61
C LEU A 46 -6.62 -16.88 -8.54
N LYS A 47 -7.10 -16.18 -7.52
CA LYS A 47 -8.49 -15.73 -7.41
C LYS A 47 -8.59 -14.27 -7.82
N GLN A 48 -9.66 -13.92 -8.51
CA GLN A 48 -10.03 -12.54 -8.78
C GLN A 48 -11.11 -12.12 -7.80
N VAL A 49 -10.78 -11.20 -6.92
CA VAL A 49 -11.67 -10.71 -5.87
C VAL A 49 -12.12 -9.31 -6.22
N GLN A 50 -13.43 -9.10 -6.29
CA GLN A 50 -14.02 -7.79 -6.52
C GLN A 50 -14.44 -7.17 -5.19
N ILE A 51 -13.99 -5.94 -4.95
CA ILE A 51 -14.24 -5.19 -3.71
C ILE A 51 -14.99 -3.91 -4.04
N ALA A 52 -15.98 -3.59 -3.22
CA ALA A 52 -16.77 -2.39 -3.32
C ALA A 52 -16.67 -1.55 -2.04
N SER A 53 -16.48 -0.22 -2.19
CA SER A 53 -16.36 0.71 -1.08
C SER A 53 -16.93 2.09 -1.42
N GLY A 54 -17.17 2.89 -0.37
CA GLY A 54 -17.73 4.24 -0.48
C GLY A 54 -19.24 4.26 -0.64
N ASN A 55 -19.92 5.08 0.12
CA ASN A 55 -21.38 5.18 0.07
C ASN A 55 -21.84 6.10 -1.08
N ILE A 56 -22.95 5.73 -1.72
CA ILE A 56 -23.57 6.52 -2.77
C ILE A 56 -25.09 6.52 -2.60
N LYS A 57 -25.72 7.67 -2.85
CA LYS A 57 -27.18 7.79 -2.80
C LYS A 57 -27.81 6.94 -3.91
N VAL A 58 -28.82 6.14 -3.56
CA VAL A 58 -29.53 5.22 -4.49
C VAL A 58 -30.04 5.91 -5.75
N LYS A 59 -30.47 7.18 -5.63
CA LYS A 59 -30.95 8.00 -6.77
C LYS A 59 -29.87 8.24 -7.86
N LYS A 60 -28.57 8.14 -7.50
CA LYS A 60 -27.44 8.38 -8.42
C LYS A 60 -26.92 7.13 -9.12
N ILE A 61 -27.60 6.00 -8.95
CA ILE A 61 -27.17 4.70 -9.45
C ILE A 61 -28.10 4.18 -10.51
N THR A 62 -27.55 3.58 -11.56
CA THR A 62 -28.30 2.92 -12.62
C THR A 62 -29.02 1.66 -12.13
N LYS A 63 -30.15 1.31 -12.75
CA LYS A 63 -30.93 0.10 -12.39
C LYS A 63 -30.10 -1.19 -12.36
N PRO A 64 -29.21 -1.48 -13.33
CA PRO A 64 -28.40 -2.71 -13.30
C PRO A 64 -27.50 -2.82 -12.07
N ILE A 65 -26.81 -1.71 -11.70
CA ILE A 65 -25.94 -1.69 -10.53
C ILE A 65 -26.76 -1.81 -9.24
N ARG A 66 -27.92 -1.17 -9.16
CA ARG A 66 -28.84 -1.33 -8.02
C ARG A 66 -29.24 -2.79 -7.83
N ASN A 67 -29.68 -3.46 -8.91
CA ASN A 67 -30.07 -4.87 -8.87
C ASN A 67 -28.89 -5.78 -8.49
N TYR A 68 -27.68 -5.44 -8.93
CA TYR A 68 -26.47 -6.17 -8.55
C TYR A 68 -26.23 -6.14 -7.03
N PHE A 69 -26.27 -4.95 -6.39
CA PHE A 69 -26.09 -4.83 -4.94
C PHE A 69 -27.27 -5.40 -4.15
N SER A 70 -28.53 -5.29 -4.68
CA SER A 70 -29.71 -5.88 -4.04
C SER A 70 -29.62 -7.41 -3.94
N LYS A 71 -29.07 -8.08 -4.98
CA LYS A 71 -28.84 -9.55 -4.95
C LYS A 71 -27.84 -9.96 -3.86
N LEU A 72 -26.88 -9.08 -3.55
CA LEU A 72 -25.87 -9.31 -2.52
C LEU A 72 -26.33 -8.89 -1.13
N LYS A 73 -27.52 -8.28 -1.00
CA LYS A 73 -28.04 -7.69 0.25
C LYS A 73 -27.09 -6.65 0.87
N ILE A 74 -26.35 -5.92 0.02
CA ILE A 74 -25.38 -4.87 0.40
C ILE A 74 -25.88 -3.53 -0.13
N GLU A 75 -25.70 -2.47 0.67
CA GLU A 75 -25.94 -1.11 0.20
C GLU A 75 -25.08 -0.76 -1.01
N PRO A 76 -25.61 0.00 -1.97
CA PRO A 76 -24.85 0.37 -3.16
C PRO A 76 -23.59 1.17 -2.83
N LYS A 77 -22.47 0.77 -3.42
CA LYS A 77 -21.15 1.38 -3.20
C LYS A 77 -20.69 2.18 -4.41
N LYS A 78 -19.91 3.22 -4.15
CA LYS A 78 -19.45 4.20 -5.15
C LYS A 78 -18.38 3.64 -6.08
N LYS A 79 -17.46 2.85 -5.56
CA LYS A 79 -16.31 2.33 -6.29
C LYS A 79 -16.25 0.82 -6.18
N ILE A 80 -16.07 0.20 -7.33
CA ILE A 80 -15.85 -1.25 -7.45
C ILE A 80 -14.49 -1.44 -8.12
N LEU A 81 -13.65 -2.29 -7.56
CA LEU A 81 -12.34 -2.64 -8.10
C LEU A 81 -12.10 -4.14 -7.96
N GLU A 82 -11.29 -4.67 -8.85
CA GLU A 82 -10.90 -6.08 -8.87
C GLU A 82 -9.42 -6.24 -8.56
N PHE A 83 -9.10 -7.23 -7.75
CA PHE A 83 -7.75 -7.57 -7.34
C PHE A 83 -7.46 -9.03 -7.65
N LYS A 84 -6.24 -9.31 -8.10
CA LYS A 84 -5.74 -10.68 -8.23
C LYS A 84 -5.10 -11.08 -6.91
N VAL A 85 -5.54 -12.19 -6.36
CA VAL A 85 -5.17 -12.69 -5.04
C VAL A 85 -4.66 -14.12 -5.18
N ALA A 86 -3.69 -14.53 -4.37
CA ALA A 86 -3.24 -15.91 -4.32
C ALA A 86 -4.34 -16.82 -3.73
N ASN A 87 -4.43 -18.06 -4.16
CA ASN A 87 -5.46 -18.99 -3.71
C ASN A 87 -5.41 -19.30 -2.22
N ASP A 88 -4.24 -19.11 -1.58
CA ASP A 88 -4.00 -19.35 -0.15
C ASP A 88 -4.82 -18.41 0.77
N GLN A 89 -5.46 -17.39 0.22
CA GLN A 89 -6.28 -16.44 0.96
C GLN A 89 -7.73 -16.91 1.02
N ASN A 90 -8.22 -17.17 2.22
CA ASN A 90 -9.62 -17.49 2.48
C ASN A 90 -10.45 -16.20 2.48
N ILE A 91 -10.88 -15.77 1.31
CA ILE A 91 -11.76 -14.62 1.12
C ILE A 91 -13.06 -15.11 0.52
N ASN A 92 -14.16 -14.89 1.23
CA ASN A 92 -15.48 -15.31 0.82
C ASN A 92 -16.32 -14.13 0.32
N LEU A 93 -17.38 -14.45 -0.41
CA LEU A 93 -18.36 -13.47 -0.84
C LEU A 93 -19.11 -12.92 0.38
N GLY A 94 -19.20 -11.59 0.49
CA GLY A 94 -19.84 -10.91 1.61
C GLY A 94 -18.89 -10.51 2.75
N ASP A 95 -17.64 -10.98 2.73
CA ASP A 95 -16.65 -10.58 3.74
C ASP A 95 -16.42 -9.06 3.72
N THR A 96 -16.13 -8.51 4.89
CA THR A 96 -15.75 -7.11 5.06
C THR A 96 -14.26 -7.00 5.34
N LEU A 97 -13.60 -6.11 4.61
CA LEU A 97 -12.19 -5.81 4.80
C LEU A 97 -12.07 -4.43 5.45
N ASP A 98 -11.54 -4.42 6.65
CA ASP A 98 -11.34 -3.23 7.48
C ASP A 98 -9.85 -2.87 7.59
N VAL A 99 -9.54 -1.88 8.40
CA VAL A 99 -8.20 -1.34 8.63
C VAL A 99 -7.23 -2.40 9.17
N ASN A 100 -7.73 -3.36 9.96
CA ASN A 100 -6.98 -4.47 10.54
C ASN A 100 -6.29 -5.39 9.52
N PHE A 101 -6.62 -5.23 8.24
CA PHE A 101 -5.99 -5.95 7.15
C PHE A 101 -4.48 -5.66 7.04
N PHE A 102 -4.07 -4.44 7.40
CA PHE A 102 -2.66 -4.05 7.42
C PHE A 102 -2.07 -4.12 8.83
N LYS A 103 -0.74 -4.16 8.90
CA LYS A 103 0.01 -4.15 10.16
C LYS A 103 0.89 -2.92 10.24
N VAL A 104 1.11 -2.39 11.44
CA VAL A 104 2.08 -1.32 11.70
C VAL A 104 3.48 -1.78 11.28
N GLY A 105 4.25 -0.89 10.66
CA GLY A 105 5.57 -1.20 10.10
C GLY A 105 5.55 -1.92 8.76
N GLN A 106 4.39 -2.29 8.23
CA GLN A 106 4.25 -2.91 6.91
C GLN A 106 4.52 -1.91 5.80
N TYR A 107 5.14 -2.36 4.69
CA TYR A 107 5.26 -1.56 3.48
C TYR A 107 4.09 -1.81 2.54
N VAL A 108 3.56 -0.71 2.00
CA VAL A 108 2.41 -0.71 1.10
C VAL A 108 2.68 0.12 -0.16
N ASP A 109 2.03 -0.25 -1.25
CA ASP A 109 1.95 0.54 -2.48
C ASP A 109 0.62 1.28 -2.51
N VAL A 110 0.65 2.59 -2.72
CA VAL A 110 -0.54 3.42 -2.79
C VAL A 110 -0.73 3.94 -4.21
N ILE A 111 -1.89 3.64 -4.77
CA ILE A 111 -2.30 4.02 -6.11
C ILE A 111 -3.39 5.07 -6.03
N GLY A 112 -3.21 6.19 -6.72
CA GLY A 112 -4.21 7.25 -6.77
C GLY A 112 -4.14 8.04 -8.06
N LYS A 113 -5.06 8.98 -8.23
CA LYS A 113 -5.01 9.96 -9.31
C LYS A 113 -4.30 11.22 -8.85
N SER A 114 -3.29 11.66 -9.59
CA SER A 114 -2.58 12.91 -9.32
C SER A 114 -3.50 14.12 -9.51
N ASN A 115 -3.16 15.23 -8.88
CA ASN A 115 -3.89 16.49 -9.08
C ASN A 115 -3.80 16.92 -10.54
N GLY A 116 -4.92 17.31 -11.14
CA GLY A 116 -4.96 17.88 -12.46
C GLY A 116 -4.31 19.28 -12.48
N LYS A 117 -3.54 19.57 -13.51
CA LYS A 117 -2.89 20.87 -13.73
C LYS A 117 -3.35 21.52 -15.03
N GLY A 118 -4.38 20.96 -15.68
CA GLY A 118 -4.93 21.43 -16.94
C GLY A 118 -3.95 21.30 -18.11
N PHE A 119 -4.12 22.15 -19.13
CA PHE A 119 -3.17 22.27 -20.22
C PHE A 119 -1.89 22.94 -19.72
N ALA A 120 -0.75 22.34 -19.97
CA ALA A 120 0.54 22.85 -19.54
C ALA A 120 1.51 22.95 -20.72
N GLY A 121 2.23 24.05 -20.79
CA GLY A 121 3.30 24.25 -21.78
C GLY A 121 4.45 23.29 -21.57
N SER A 122 5.31 23.16 -22.59
CA SER A 122 6.44 22.21 -22.61
C SER A 122 7.41 22.44 -21.45
N MET A 123 7.64 23.67 -21.02
CA MET A 123 8.49 23.97 -19.86
C MET A 123 7.94 23.35 -18.59
N LYS A 124 6.65 23.54 -18.28
CA LYS A 124 6.01 22.99 -17.07
C LYS A 124 5.83 21.48 -17.14
N ARG A 125 5.47 20.96 -18.33
CA ARG A 125 5.14 19.54 -18.52
C ARG A 125 6.36 18.64 -18.61
N HIS A 126 7.43 19.13 -19.26
CA HIS A 126 8.61 18.33 -19.60
C HIS A 126 9.93 18.93 -19.13
N ASN A 127 9.91 20.05 -18.40
CA ASN A 127 11.08 20.75 -17.89
C ASN A 127 12.01 21.26 -18.99
N PHE A 128 11.44 21.79 -20.09
CA PHE A 128 12.24 22.44 -21.14
C PHE A 128 12.79 23.77 -20.62
N GLY A 129 14.02 24.12 -21.02
CA GLY A 129 14.68 25.35 -20.60
C GLY A 129 14.05 26.62 -21.16
N GLY A 130 13.37 26.54 -22.31
CA GLY A 130 12.86 27.71 -23.03
C GLY A 130 13.98 28.43 -23.77
N LEU A 131 13.69 29.67 -24.20
CA LEU A 131 14.66 30.55 -24.84
C LEU A 131 15.16 31.63 -23.87
N ARG A 132 16.21 32.34 -24.25
CA ARG A 132 16.80 33.43 -23.43
C ARG A 132 15.76 34.52 -23.16
N ALA A 133 15.88 35.18 -22.01
CA ALA A 133 15.02 36.33 -21.64
C ALA A 133 15.50 37.65 -22.28
N THR A 134 16.74 37.70 -22.79
CA THR A 134 17.44 38.84 -23.35
C THR A 134 18.00 38.53 -24.74
N HIS A 135 18.85 39.37 -25.31
CA HIS A 135 19.46 39.21 -26.63
C HIS A 135 18.47 39.12 -27.78
N GLY A 136 17.48 40.04 -27.79
CA GLY A 136 16.55 40.21 -28.90
C GLY A 136 15.45 39.16 -29.04
N VAL A 137 15.35 38.21 -28.08
CA VAL A 137 14.26 37.26 -28.08
C VAL A 137 12.97 37.98 -27.71
N SER A 138 11.97 37.93 -28.61
CA SER A 138 10.63 38.46 -28.42
C SER A 138 9.62 37.33 -28.38
N VAL A 139 8.59 37.42 -27.54
CA VAL A 139 7.41 36.52 -27.45
C VAL A 139 7.70 35.03 -27.20
N SER A 140 8.81 34.48 -27.72
CA SER A 140 9.09 33.04 -27.76
C SER A 140 9.78 32.47 -26.52
N HIS A 141 9.89 33.23 -25.43
CA HIS A 141 10.64 32.83 -24.20
C HIS A 141 10.26 31.47 -23.66
N ARG A 142 9.00 31.06 -23.78
CA ARG A 142 8.47 29.80 -23.25
C ARG A 142 8.19 28.74 -24.29
N SER A 143 8.68 28.91 -25.51
CA SER A 143 8.50 27.94 -26.60
C SER A 143 9.34 26.68 -26.36
N HIS A 144 8.95 25.60 -27.02
CA HIS A 144 9.63 24.30 -26.89
C HIS A 144 10.82 24.12 -27.85
N GLY A 145 11.09 25.12 -28.70
CA GLY A 145 12.13 25.07 -29.72
C GLY A 145 11.76 24.23 -30.94
N SER A 146 12.72 23.70 -31.67
CA SER A 146 12.49 22.90 -32.87
C SER A 146 11.68 21.65 -32.59
N THR A 147 10.74 21.33 -33.46
CA THR A 147 9.90 20.12 -33.39
C THR A 147 10.46 18.95 -34.22
N GLY A 148 11.37 19.22 -35.12
CA GLY A 148 11.98 18.19 -36.01
C GLY A 148 13.02 18.78 -36.95
N GLN A 149 13.49 17.96 -37.87
CA GLN A 149 14.39 18.32 -38.96
C GLN A 149 13.59 18.83 -40.18
N CYS A 150 14.29 19.29 -41.20
CA CYS A 150 13.69 19.87 -42.39
C CYS A 150 12.96 18.85 -43.29
N GLN A 151 13.40 18.72 -44.53
CA GLN A 151 12.78 17.90 -45.57
C GLN A 151 12.83 16.41 -45.23
N ASP A 152 13.94 15.93 -44.70
CA ASP A 152 14.10 14.55 -44.26
C ASP A 152 14.16 14.47 -42.71
N PRO A 153 13.24 13.79 -42.04
CA PRO A 153 12.16 12.90 -42.48
C PRO A 153 10.83 13.58 -42.83
N GLY A 154 10.75 14.94 -42.88
CA GLY A 154 9.55 15.70 -43.21
C GLY A 154 8.37 15.59 -42.22
N ARG A 155 8.59 14.97 -41.07
CA ARG A 155 7.56 14.73 -40.02
C ARG A 155 8.13 14.84 -38.62
N THR A 156 7.26 15.15 -37.66
CA THR A 156 7.60 15.06 -36.24
C THR A 156 7.56 13.60 -35.78
N PHE A 157 8.62 13.17 -35.10
CA PHE A 157 8.70 11.80 -34.56
C PHE A 157 7.61 11.53 -33.52
N LYS A 158 7.13 10.29 -33.49
CA LYS A 158 6.18 9.84 -32.44
C LYS A 158 6.84 9.96 -31.07
N GLY A 159 6.06 10.40 -30.07
CA GLY A 159 6.56 10.57 -28.69
C GLY A 159 7.34 11.87 -28.45
N LYS A 160 7.44 12.79 -29.42
CA LYS A 160 8.03 14.12 -29.22
C LYS A 160 7.32 14.84 -28.08
N LYS A 161 8.09 15.33 -27.10
CA LYS A 161 7.58 16.03 -25.93
C LYS A 161 7.02 17.39 -26.33
N MET A 162 5.72 17.61 -26.13
CA MET A 162 5.01 18.83 -26.46
C MET A 162 4.08 19.28 -25.34
N ALA A 163 3.55 20.49 -25.44
CA ALA A 163 2.49 20.99 -24.56
C ALA A 163 1.29 20.05 -24.59
N GLY A 164 0.50 20.02 -23.52
CA GLY A 164 -0.72 19.22 -23.44
C GLY A 164 -1.22 19.06 -22.01
N HIS A 165 -2.20 18.17 -21.84
CA HIS A 165 -2.79 17.90 -20.54
C HIS A 165 -1.76 17.35 -19.56
N MET A 166 -1.72 17.89 -18.33
CA MET A 166 -0.82 17.49 -17.26
C MET A 166 -1.62 17.14 -16.00
N GLY A 167 -1.20 16.10 -15.32
CA GLY A 167 -1.87 15.61 -14.10
C GLY A 167 -3.12 14.79 -14.40
N HIS A 168 -3.91 14.49 -13.35
CA HIS A 168 -5.09 13.62 -13.37
C HIS A 168 -4.80 12.20 -13.91
N ASN A 169 -3.55 11.79 -13.83
CA ASN A 169 -3.08 10.47 -14.23
C ASN A 169 -3.05 9.52 -13.03
N LYS A 170 -3.19 8.24 -13.29
CA LYS A 170 -2.96 7.19 -12.28
C LYS A 170 -1.48 7.13 -11.95
N VAL A 171 -1.14 7.32 -10.67
CA VAL A 171 0.23 7.29 -10.14
C VAL A 171 0.28 6.29 -9.00
N THR A 172 1.35 5.50 -8.96
CA THR A 172 1.62 4.56 -7.87
C THR A 172 2.83 5.05 -7.10
N MET A 173 2.67 5.21 -5.79
CA MET A 173 3.77 5.42 -4.86
C MET A 173 4.11 4.07 -4.25
N HIS A 174 5.36 3.65 -4.39
CA HIS A 174 5.83 2.35 -3.93
C HIS A 174 6.49 2.43 -2.57
N ASN A 175 6.41 1.34 -1.81
CA ASN A 175 7.16 1.11 -0.57
C ASN A 175 6.97 2.21 0.48
N LEU A 176 5.72 2.57 0.75
CA LEU A 176 5.38 3.48 1.84
C LEU A 176 5.17 2.68 3.14
N GLU A 177 5.75 3.16 4.24
CA GLU A 177 5.66 2.55 5.57
C GLU A 177 4.34 2.94 6.24
N VAL A 178 3.63 1.96 6.80
CA VAL A 178 2.47 2.19 7.68
C VAL A 178 3.00 2.51 9.07
N VAL A 179 2.74 3.73 9.55
CA VAL A 179 3.27 4.23 10.83
C VAL A 179 2.36 3.81 11.97
N GLU A 180 1.04 3.99 11.80
CA GLU A 180 0.05 3.72 12.83
C GLU A 180 -1.28 3.33 12.18
N ILE A 181 -2.09 2.59 12.92
CA ILE A 181 -3.42 2.15 12.54
C ILE A 181 -4.37 2.44 13.71
N ASN A 182 -5.37 3.28 13.47
CA ASN A 182 -6.46 3.51 14.42
C ASN A 182 -7.72 2.76 13.93
N ASN A 183 -8.11 1.76 14.69
CA ASN A 183 -9.25 0.91 14.35
C ASN A 183 -10.60 1.57 14.64
N GLU A 184 -10.68 2.39 15.68
CA GLU A 184 -11.92 3.06 16.10
C GLU A 184 -12.39 4.04 15.02
N ASP A 185 -11.49 4.88 14.52
CA ASP A 185 -11.78 5.86 13.48
C ASP A 185 -11.64 5.31 12.07
N GLY A 186 -11.15 4.10 11.89
CA GLY A 186 -10.88 3.53 10.58
C GLY A 186 -9.75 4.25 9.82
N LEU A 187 -8.70 4.69 10.52
CA LEU A 187 -7.60 5.48 9.97
C LEU A 187 -6.32 4.68 9.82
N ILE A 188 -5.61 4.94 8.73
CA ILE A 188 -4.24 4.48 8.50
C ILE A 188 -3.35 5.69 8.31
N LEU A 189 -2.25 5.75 9.07
CA LEU A 189 -1.20 6.75 8.92
C LEU A 189 -0.06 6.16 8.08
N ILE A 190 0.17 6.74 6.91
CA ILE A 190 1.23 6.29 5.99
C ILE A 190 2.32 7.37 5.93
N LYS A 191 3.57 6.96 6.09
CA LYS A 191 4.74 7.83 6.01
C LYS A 191 4.91 8.43 4.62
N GLY A 192 4.97 9.75 4.55
CA GLY A 192 5.23 10.48 3.31
C GLY A 192 3.97 10.94 2.59
N SER A 193 4.13 11.34 1.34
CA SER A 193 3.06 11.88 0.51
C SER A 193 2.38 10.82 -0.34
N VAL A 194 1.09 10.97 -0.56
CA VAL A 194 0.26 10.12 -1.44
C VAL A 194 -0.35 10.94 -2.55
N PRO A 195 -0.56 10.39 -3.75
CA PRO A 195 -1.11 11.12 -4.88
C PRO A 195 -2.55 11.60 -4.62
N GLY A 196 -2.89 12.72 -5.22
CA GLY A 196 -4.25 13.28 -5.19
C GLY A 196 -4.50 14.34 -4.12
N SER A 197 -5.61 15.05 -4.24
CA SER A 197 -6.12 16.04 -3.27
C SER A 197 -6.86 15.36 -2.11
N LYS A 198 -7.23 16.15 -1.09
CA LYS A 198 -8.15 15.69 -0.04
C LYS A 198 -9.43 15.14 -0.66
N GLY A 199 -9.93 14.04 -0.14
CA GLY A 199 -11.14 13.37 -0.63
C GLY A 199 -10.94 12.46 -1.84
N THR A 200 -9.74 12.35 -2.41
CA THR A 200 -9.45 11.44 -3.51
C THR A 200 -9.48 9.99 -3.03
N LEU A 201 -10.09 9.11 -3.82
CA LEU A 201 -10.06 7.67 -3.59
C LEU A 201 -8.67 7.12 -3.93
N LEU A 202 -8.16 6.30 -3.04
CA LEU A 202 -6.88 5.61 -3.12
C LEU A 202 -7.10 4.12 -3.13
N VAL A 203 -6.14 3.40 -3.68
CA VAL A 203 -6.05 1.95 -3.58
C VAL A 203 -4.76 1.61 -2.87
N ILE A 204 -4.86 0.93 -1.76
CA ILE A 204 -3.72 0.48 -0.96
C ILE A 204 -3.57 -1.02 -1.16
N ARG A 205 -2.37 -1.47 -1.43
CA ARG A 205 -2.04 -2.89 -1.55
C ARG A 205 -0.67 -3.16 -0.95
N ASP A 206 -0.37 -4.42 -0.68
CA ASP A 206 0.97 -4.81 -0.24
C ASP A 206 2.03 -4.35 -1.25
N ALA A 207 3.18 -3.94 -0.75
CA ALA A 207 4.30 -3.57 -1.60
C ALA A 207 4.80 -4.79 -2.41
N ILE A 208 5.01 -4.58 -3.71
CA ILE A 208 5.54 -5.62 -4.60
C ILE A 208 7.00 -5.92 -4.28
N LYS A 209 7.75 -4.90 -3.84
CA LYS A 209 9.16 -5.01 -3.42
C LYS A 209 9.26 -4.76 -1.92
N PRO A 210 8.98 -5.74 -1.05
CA PRO A 210 9.09 -5.52 0.38
C PRO A 210 10.55 -5.23 0.73
N LYS A 211 10.83 -4.06 1.29
CA LYS A 211 12.07 -3.87 2.03
C LYS A 211 12.00 -4.79 3.26
N SER A 212 13.07 -5.48 3.52
CA SER A 212 13.23 -6.65 4.40
C SER A 212 12.93 -6.44 5.89
N LEU A 213 11.83 -5.82 6.28
CA LEU A 213 11.37 -5.81 7.69
C LEU A 213 10.86 -7.19 8.12
N LEU A 214 10.27 -7.98 7.21
CA LEU A 214 9.91 -9.37 7.52
C LEU A 214 11.11 -10.24 7.89
N VAL A 215 12.32 -9.89 7.42
CA VAL A 215 13.55 -10.58 7.79
C VAL A 215 14.00 -10.18 9.21
N LYS A 216 13.77 -8.94 9.64
CA LYS A 216 14.10 -8.49 11.01
C LYS A 216 13.15 -9.10 12.03
N ILE A 217 11.85 -9.05 11.80
CA ILE A 217 10.85 -9.65 12.71
C ILE A 217 11.07 -11.16 12.85
N LYS A 218 11.34 -11.89 11.76
CA LYS A 218 11.70 -13.31 11.85
C LYS A 218 13.03 -13.57 12.56
N LYS A 219 14.01 -12.66 12.44
CA LYS A 219 15.28 -12.79 13.20
C LYS A 219 15.08 -12.51 14.68
N GLU A 220 14.26 -11.54 15.04
CA GLU A 220 13.93 -11.22 16.43
C GLU A 220 13.10 -12.35 17.08
N GLU A 221 12.11 -12.90 16.40
CA GLU A 221 11.35 -14.09 16.85
C GLU A 221 12.25 -15.33 17.02
N ILE A 222 13.19 -15.58 16.10
CA ILE A 222 14.13 -16.69 16.18
C ILE A 222 15.14 -16.50 17.34
N THR A 223 15.57 -15.27 17.59
CA THR A 223 16.48 -14.97 18.72
C THR A 223 15.76 -15.02 20.07
N GLU A 224 14.51 -14.64 20.16
CA GLU A 224 13.70 -14.79 21.38
C GLU A 224 13.36 -16.26 21.69
N ASP A 225 13.07 -17.07 20.66
CA ASP A 225 12.81 -18.49 20.83
C ASP A 225 14.09 -19.28 21.18
N SER A 226 15.25 -18.89 20.67
CA SER A 226 16.54 -19.49 21.04
C SER A 226 16.93 -19.13 22.49
N SER A 227 16.76 -17.87 22.89
CA SER A 227 17.04 -17.43 24.27
C SER A 227 16.07 -18.03 25.30
N LYS A 228 14.83 -18.33 24.93
CA LYS A 228 13.87 -19.07 25.77
C LYS A 228 14.19 -20.56 25.88
N LYS A 229 14.79 -21.14 24.85
CA LYS A 229 15.26 -22.57 24.88
C LYS A 229 16.51 -22.73 25.73
N GLU A 230 17.46 -21.81 25.65
CA GLU A 230 18.68 -21.83 26.50
C GLU A 230 18.32 -21.64 27.97
N LYS A 231 17.46 -20.69 28.35
CA LYS A 231 16.98 -20.51 29.72
C LYS A 231 16.16 -21.67 30.26
N LYS A 232 15.60 -22.56 29.42
CA LYS A 232 14.91 -23.78 29.82
C LYS A 232 15.87 -25.00 29.90
N ALA A 233 17.02 -24.93 29.24
CA ALA A 233 18.06 -25.96 29.34
C ALA A 233 18.85 -25.81 30.64
N ASP A 234 19.22 -24.59 31.03
CA ASP A 234 19.94 -24.30 32.29
C ASP A 234 19.10 -24.55 33.56
N ALA A 235 17.77 -24.63 33.44
CA ALA A 235 16.87 -24.93 34.57
C ALA A 235 16.63 -26.44 34.79
N LYS A 236 17.33 -27.33 34.09
CA LYS A 236 17.15 -28.78 34.16
C LYS A 236 18.46 -29.56 34.47
N GLU A 237 19.42 -28.97 35.16
CA GLU A 237 20.48 -29.77 35.76
C GLU A 237 19.97 -30.42 37.05
N PRO A 238 19.92 -31.74 37.15
CA PRO A 238 19.54 -32.42 38.39
C PRO A 238 20.72 -32.44 39.33
N THR A 239 20.49 -31.95 40.54
CA THR A 239 21.37 -32.10 41.71
C THR A 239 21.73 -33.57 41.89
N GLN A 240 22.97 -33.96 41.65
CA GLN A 240 23.48 -35.28 41.98
C GLN A 240 23.73 -35.32 43.48
N GLU A 241 22.90 -36.09 44.18
CA GLU A 241 23.18 -36.55 45.54
C GLU A 241 24.36 -37.52 45.52
N LYS A 242 25.36 -37.25 46.38
CA LYS A 242 26.51 -38.14 46.63
C LYS A 242 26.05 -39.29 47.49
N PRO A 243 26.39 -40.57 47.18
CA PRO A 243 26.15 -41.67 48.08
C PRO A 243 27.23 -41.72 49.20
N ASN A 244 26.72 -41.82 50.39
CA ASN A 244 27.51 -41.94 51.64
C ASN A 244 28.01 -43.39 51.82
N ASP A 245 29.34 -43.58 51.84
CA ASP A 245 30.00 -44.79 52.19
C ASP A 245 29.80 -45.11 53.67
N GLN A 246 29.12 -46.22 53.99
CA GLN A 246 29.26 -46.89 55.27
C GLN A 246 29.50 -48.41 55.07
N LYS A 247 30.72 -48.86 55.40
CA LYS A 247 31.15 -50.27 55.48
C LYS A 247 30.34 -51.02 56.50
N PRO A 248 30.05 -52.29 56.23
CA PRO A 248 29.59 -53.24 57.28
C PRO A 248 30.76 -53.91 57.98
N LYS A 249 30.69 -54.02 59.29
CA LYS A 249 31.51 -54.85 60.13
C LYS A 249 30.98 -56.31 60.15
N GLU A 250 31.94 -57.22 60.06
CA GLU A 250 31.79 -58.63 60.35
C GLU A 250 31.22 -58.88 61.75
N ASP A 251 30.42 -59.93 61.88
CA ASP A 251 30.66 -60.95 62.90
C ASP A 251 29.79 -62.19 62.64
N LYS A 252 30.50 -63.29 62.46
CA LYS A 252 30.46 -64.67 62.98
C LYS A 252 29.17 -65.16 63.66
N LYS A 253 28.54 -66.13 63.11
CA LYS A 253 28.50 -67.52 63.49
C LYS A 253 27.64 -68.31 62.51
#